data_ecb6a1c0c403d7c6cd0972983baa6bb7
#
_entry.id   ecb6a1c0c403d7c6cd0972983baa6bb7
#
_cell.length_a   1.000
_cell.length_b   1.000
_cell.length_c   1.000
_cell.angle_alpha   90.00
_cell.angle_beta   90.00
_cell.angle_gamma   90.00
#
_symmetry.space_group_name_H-M   'P 1'
#
loop_
_entity.id
_entity.type
_entity.pdbx_description
1 polymer ?
#
loop_
_entity_poly.entity_id
_entity_poly.type
_entity_poly.pdbx_seq_one_letter_code
_entity_poly.pdbx_strand_id
1 'polypeptide(L)'
;MCDGSCGARGLTRRAFLSETTMAAVAAVLTSACGNGIFGAGGGGGGPVNLTVLLTDFPALGTVGTVVRVDGNSSNPVAAIQSPAGTYRSFSMVCPHAGTTINIQGSGFHCPNHGANFSSTGTWTGGQNTSNLTELTVVHDATAGTLVITGNAPSGGGGGGGDD
;
A
#
# COMPACT_ATOMS: atom_id res chain seq x y z
N MET A 1 -7.91 -12.04 -77.63
CA MET A 1 -6.85 -12.57 -76.81
C MET A 1 -6.61 -11.60 -75.69
N CYS A 2 -7.17 -11.87 -74.52
CA CYS A 2 -7.09 -11.02 -73.35
C CYS A 2 -6.45 -11.85 -72.22
N ASP A 3 -5.19 -11.53 -71.90
CA ASP A 3 -4.52 -12.10 -70.77
C ASP A 3 -4.65 -11.12 -69.61
N GLY A 4 -5.50 -11.45 -68.66
CA GLY A 4 -5.71 -10.72 -67.44
C GLY A 4 -5.14 -11.49 -66.27
N SER A 5 -3.91 -11.21 -65.86
CA SER A 5 -3.29 -11.76 -64.65
C SER A 5 -3.67 -10.87 -63.46
N CYS A 6 -4.69 -11.24 -62.70
CA CYS A 6 -5.01 -10.65 -61.40
C CYS A 6 -4.18 -11.35 -60.32
N GLY A 7 -3.03 -10.77 -60.00
CA GLY A 7 -2.26 -11.16 -58.85
C GLY A 7 -2.88 -10.67 -57.55
N ALA A 8 -3.72 -11.48 -56.91
CA ALA A 8 -4.15 -11.25 -55.54
C ALA A 8 -2.95 -11.49 -54.57
N ARG A 9 -2.33 -10.42 -54.10
CA ARG A 9 -1.36 -10.49 -53.01
C ARG A 9 -2.16 -10.78 -51.72
N GLY A 10 -2.17 -12.04 -51.34
CA GLY A 10 -2.68 -12.50 -50.07
C GLY A 10 -1.87 -11.85 -48.94
N LEU A 11 -2.52 -10.98 -48.19
CA LEU A 11 -1.98 -10.46 -46.94
C LEU A 11 -1.95 -11.61 -45.92
N THR A 12 -0.75 -12.13 -45.69
CA THR A 12 -0.55 -13.14 -44.66
C THR A 12 -0.79 -12.53 -43.27
N ARG A 13 -1.45 -13.27 -42.37
CA ARG A 13 -1.75 -12.87 -41.00
C ARG A 13 -0.53 -12.43 -40.17
N ARG A 14 0.67 -12.60 -40.68
CA ARG A 14 1.94 -12.17 -40.07
C ARG A 14 2.30 -10.71 -40.30
N ALA A 15 1.68 -10.02 -41.25
CA ALA A 15 1.99 -8.63 -41.61
C ALA A 15 1.17 -7.62 -40.77
N PHE A 16 0.28 -8.06 -39.87
CA PHE A 16 -0.58 -7.18 -39.09
C PHE A 16 0.00 -6.81 -37.71
N LEU A 17 1.15 -7.36 -37.33
CA LEU A 17 1.90 -6.89 -36.17
C LEU A 17 2.89 -5.83 -36.65
N SER A 18 2.37 -4.64 -36.95
CA SER A 18 3.21 -3.49 -37.23
C SER A 18 4.00 -3.10 -35.97
N GLU A 19 5.19 -2.56 -36.18
CA GLU A 19 6.14 -2.15 -35.14
C GLU A 19 5.54 -1.20 -34.08
N THR A 20 4.42 -0.54 -34.38
CA THR A 20 3.68 0.33 -33.48
C THR A 20 3.01 -0.39 -32.31
N THR A 21 2.62 -1.68 -32.45
CA THR A 21 2.02 -2.44 -31.34
C THR A 21 3.06 -2.95 -30.35
N MET A 22 4.29 -3.15 -30.77
CA MET A 22 5.38 -3.58 -29.86
C MET A 22 5.85 -2.47 -28.95
N ALA A 23 5.83 -1.22 -29.40
CA ALA A 23 6.20 -0.07 -28.57
C ALA A 23 5.19 0.20 -27.45
N ALA A 24 3.90 -0.03 -27.70
CA ALA A 24 2.85 0.16 -26.68
C ALA A 24 2.90 -0.92 -25.60
N VAL A 25 3.22 -2.17 -25.94
CA VAL A 25 3.35 -3.27 -24.98
C VAL A 25 4.59 -3.09 -24.10
N ALA A 26 5.70 -2.60 -24.66
CA ALA A 26 6.92 -2.33 -23.89
C ALA A 26 6.70 -1.22 -22.85
N ALA A 27 5.92 -0.18 -23.16
CA ALA A 27 5.63 0.91 -22.23
C ALA A 27 4.77 0.47 -21.04
N VAL A 28 3.85 -0.49 -21.26
CA VAL A 28 3.03 -1.04 -20.17
C VAL A 28 3.84 -1.96 -19.24
N LEU A 29 4.78 -2.73 -19.80
CA LEU A 29 5.60 -3.64 -19.00
C LEU A 29 6.64 -2.91 -18.15
N THR A 30 7.14 -1.74 -18.57
CA THR A 30 8.06 -0.94 -17.75
C THR A 30 7.33 -0.23 -16.58
N SER A 31 6.02 0.01 -16.71
CA SER A 31 5.22 0.56 -15.62
C SER A 31 4.84 -0.50 -14.57
N ALA A 32 4.82 -1.78 -14.93
CA ALA A 32 4.48 -2.87 -14.00
C ALA A 32 5.69 -3.43 -13.22
N CYS A 33 6.93 -3.06 -13.59
CA CYS A 33 8.15 -3.51 -12.90
C CYS A 33 8.73 -2.48 -11.92
N GLY A 34 8.00 -1.41 -11.63
CA GLY A 34 8.42 -0.40 -10.66
C GLY A 34 7.86 -0.71 -9.28
N ASN A 35 8.56 -1.47 -8.50
CA ASN A 35 8.63 -1.64 -7.05
C ASN A 35 8.39 -3.06 -6.53
N GLY A 36 8.97 -4.04 -7.20
CA GLY A 36 9.23 -5.33 -6.56
C GLY A 36 10.42 -5.20 -5.61
N ILE A 37 10.21 -4.69 -4.40
CA ILE A 37 11.20 -4.82 -3.33
C ILE A 37 11.01 -6.20 -2.73
N PHE A 38 11.78 -7.16 -3.20
CA PHE A 38 11.97 -8.42 -2.49
C PHE A 38 12.92 -8.17 -1.31
N GLY A 39 12.36 -7.69 -0.22
CA GLY A 39 13.01 -7.70 1.07
C GLY A 39 12.68 -9.00 1.78
N ALA A 40 13.53 -10.01 1.66
CA ALA A 40 13.48 -11.18 2.51
C ALA A 40 13.93 -10.79 3.92
N GLY A 41 13.11 -11.09 4.91
CA GLY A 41 13.56 -11.17 6.30
C GLY A 41 12.98 -10.13 7.25
N GLY A 42 12.12 -10.58 8.10
CA GLY A 42 11.83 -10.20 9.47
C GLY A 42 11.93 -8.73 9.91
N GLY A 43 10.78 -8.15 10.23
CA GLY A 43 10.70 -6.84 10.84
C GLY A 43 10.39 -5.75 9.81
N GLY A 44 9.09 -5.51 9.58
CA GLY A 44 8.61 -4.47 8.67
C GLY A 44 9.26 -3.13 8.98
N GLY A 45 9.93 -2.57 7.99
CA GLY A 45 10.49 -1.23 8.02
C GLY A 45 10.92 -0.89 6.62
N GLY A 46 10.67 0.35 6.18
CA GLY A 46 11.05 0.79 4.86
C GLY A 46 10.04 1.76 4.23
N PRO A 47 10.30 2.17 2.98
CA PRO A 47 9.45 3.13 2.30
C PRO A 47 8.05 2.55 2.05
N VAL A 48 7.06 3.37 2.30
CA VAL A 48 5.66 3.15 1.96
C VAL A 48 5.30 4.09 0.81
N ASN A 49 4.77 3.54 -0.25
CA ASN A 49 4.17 4.29 -1.36
C ASN A 49 2.97 3.48 -1.87
N LEU A 50 1.79 3.86 -1.42
CA LEU A 50 0.57 3.10 -1.63
C LEU A 50 -0.52 4.03 -2.19
N THR A 51 -1.18 3.61 -3.27
CA THR A 51 -2.40 4.25 -3.78
C THR A 51 -3.59 3.35 -3.47
N VAL A 52 -4.55 3.89 -2.74
CA VAL A 52 -5.75 3.20 -2.25
C VAL A 52 -6.97 3.76 -2.96
N LEU A 53 -7.77 2.93 -3.61
CA LEU A 53 -9.08 3.29 -4.13
C LEU A 53 -10.10 3.20 -2.98
N LEU A 54 -10.80 4.28 -2.69
CA LEU A 54 -11.81 4.31 -1.60
C LEU A 54 -12.98 3.36 -1.85
N THR A 55 -13.28 3.07 -3.12
CA THR A 55 -14.30 2.09 -3.51
C THR A 55 -13.98 0.66 -3.07
N ASP A 56 -12.70 0.32 -2.94
CA ASP A 56 -12.26 -1.00 -2.51
C ASP A 56 -12.36 -1.16 -0.98
N PHE A 57 -12.47 -0.04 -0.26
CA PHE A 57 -12.52 0.02 1.19
C PHE A 57 -13.73 0.83 1.69
N PRO A 58 -14.97 0.37 1.45
CA PRO A 58 -16.20 1.12 1.80
C PRO A 58 -16.31 1.45 3.30
N ALA A 59 -15.66 0.67 4.16
CA ALA A 59 -15.61 0.95 5.60
C ALA A 59 -14.89 2.27 5.94
N LEU A 60 -14.00 2.76 5.07
CA LEU A 60 -13.38 4.08 5.21
C LEU A 60 -14.37 5.24 5.00
N GLY A 61 -15.59 4.98 4.54
CA GLY A 61 -16.68 5.96 4.51
C GLY A 61 -17.28 6.28 5.89
N THR A 62 -16.94 5.50 6.92
CA THR A 62 -17.41 5.71 8.28
C THR A 62 -16.33 6.35 9.13
N VAL A 63 -16.60 7.54 9.65
CA VAL A 63 -15.67 8.28 10.52
C VAL A 63 -15.28 7.44 11.74
N GLY A 64 -13.99 7.38 12.03
CA GLY A 64 -13.44 6.65 13.17
C GLY A 64 -13.21 5.15 12.92
N THR A 65 -13.58 4.62 11.75
CA THR A 65 -13.31 3.22 11.42
C THR A 65 -11.87 3.06 10.93
N VAL A 66 -11.12 2.17 11.57
CA VAL A 66 -9.76 1.81 11.19
C VAL A 66 -9.80 0.66 10.20
N VAL A 67 -9.12 0.79 9.07
CA VAL A 67 -9.09 -0.22 8.00
C VAL A 67 -7.65 -0.48 7.57
N ARG A 68 -7.26 -1.73 7.46
CA ARG A 68 -5.98 -2.11 6.85
C ARG A 68 -6.09 -2.01 5.33
N VAL A 69 -5.17 -1.29 4.68
CA VAL A 69 -5.27 -0.91 3.26
C VAL A 69 -4.10 -1.38 2.38
N ASP A 70 -3.14 -2.10 2.94
CA ASP A 70 -1.90 -2.51 2.25
C ASP A 70 -1.95 -3.87 1.53
N GLY A 71 -3.08 -4.58 1.59
CA GLY A 71 -3.24 -5.87 0.94
C GLY A 71 -2.28 -6.97 1.42
N ASN A 72 -1.86 -6.93 2.69
CA ASN A 72 -0.89 -7.85 3.31
C ASN A 72 0.57 -7.69 2.85
N SER A 73 0.99 -6.48 2.56
CA SER A 73 2.40 -6.19 2.29
C SER A 73 3.29 -6.38 3.53
N SER A 74 4.62 -6.43 3.32
CA SER A 74 5.60 -6.47 4.41
C SER A 74 5.64 -5.18 5.25
N ASN A 75 5.11 -4.07 4.71
CA ASN A 75 4.93 -2.81 5.41
C ASN A 75 3.42 -2.57 5.64
N PRO A 76 2.82 -3.16 6.69
CA PRO A 76 1.40 -3.08 6.91
C PRO A 76 0.97 -1.65 7.24
N VAL A 77 -0.13 -1.22 6.61
CA VAL A 77 -0.65 0.14 6.68
C VAL A 77 -2.13 0.14 7.01
N ALA A 78 -2.54 0.95 7.98
CA ALA A 78 -3.92 1.26 8.26
C ALA A 78 -4.27 2.69 7.87
N ALA A 79 -5.49 2.90 7.41
CA ALA A 79 -6.10 4.20 7.21
C ALA A 79 -7.35 4.35 8.07
N ILE A 80 -7.67 5.59 8.40
CA ILE A 80 -8.87 5.96 9.17
C ILE A 80 -9.44 7.25 8.61
N GLN A 81 -10.75 7.32 8.45
CA GLN A 81 -11.41 8.57 8.16
C GLN A 81 -11.52 9.41 9.44
N SER A 82 -10.93 10.59 9.43
CA SER A 82 -11.10 11.62 10.45
C SER A 82 -12.38 12.45 10.18
N PRO A 83 -12.87 13.22 11.14
CA PRO A 83 -13.96 14.14 10.88
C PRO A 83 -13.72 15.03 9.68
N ALA A 84 -14.79 15.44 8.98
CA ALA A 84 -14.74 16.33 7.81
C ALA A 84 -14.10 15.73 6.54
N GLY A 85 -14.11 14.42 6.35
CA GLY A 85 -13.63 13.79 5.13
C GLY A 85 -12.11 13.83 4.94
N THR A 86 -11.38 14.09 6.02
CA THR A 86 -9.93 13.95 6.04
C THR A 86 -9.55 12.52 6.42
N TYR A 87 -8.34 12.12 6.05
CA TYR A 87 -7.83 10.78 6.33
C TYR A 87 -6.50 10.88 7.05
N ARG A 88 -6.26 9.92 7.94
CA ARG A 88 -4.97 9.67 8.58
C ARG A 88 -4.53 8.26 8.27
N SER A 89 -3.24 8.00 8.28
CA SER A 89 -2.69 6.69 8.03
C SER A 89 -1.55 6.39 9.00
N PHE A 90 -1.44 5.13 9.40
CA PHE A 90 -0.44 4.68 10.35
C PHE A 90 0.26 3.41 9.84
N SER A 91 1.56 3.34 10.05
CA SER A 91 2.26 2.07 9.96
C SER A 91 1.75 1.14 11.06
N MET A 92 1.41 -0.09 10.68
CA MET A 92 1.02 -1.14 11.61
C MET A 92 2.24 -1.96 12.10
N VAL A 93 3.42 -1.39 12.05
CA VAL A 93 4.64 -1.95 12.64
C VAL A 93 4.76 -1.44 14.06
N CYS A 94 4.80 -2.36 15.03
CA CYS A 94 4.91 -2.01 16.44
C CYS A 94 6.25 -1.32 16.74
N PRO A 95 6.24 -0.09 17.30
CA PRO A 95 7.47 0.65 17.55
C PRO A 95 8.39 -0.03 18.58
N HIS A 96 7.84 -0.91 19.43
CA HIS A 96 8.61 -1.64 20.43
C HIS A 96 9.54 -2.70 19.81
N ALA A 97 8.99 -3.59 18.96
CA ALA A 97 9.73 -4.76 18.47
C ALA A 97 9.41 -5.14 17.01
N GLY A 98 8.85 -4.24 16.22
CA GLY A 98 8.61 -4.47 14.79
C GLY A 98 7.50 -5.46 14.43
N THR A 99 6.80 -6.00 15.43
CA THR A 99 5.69 -6.93 15.19
C THR A 99 4.53 -6.21 14.50
N THR A 100 3.89 -6.87 13.52
CA THR A 100 2.65 -6.36 12.93
C THR A 100 1.56 -6.29 14.00
N ILE A 101 0.96 -5.12 14.19
CA ILE A 101 -0.14 -4.88 15.14
C ILE A 101 -1.48 -5.25 14.50
N ASN A 102 -2.44 -5.60 15.34
CA ASN A 102 -3.81 -5.90 14.95
C ASN A 102 -4.72 -4.69 15.14
N ILE A 103 -5.74 -4.57 14.32
CA ILE A 103 -6.85 -3.66 14.58
C ILE A 103 -7.73 -4.29 15.64
N GLN A 104 -8.05 -3.53 16.70
CA GLN A 104 -8.92 -3.96 17.80
C GLN A 104 -9.92 -2.86 18.13
N GLY A 105 -11.19 -3.11 17.82
CA GLY A 105 -12.22 -2.08 17.91
C GLY A 105 -11.91 -0.88 17.03
N SER A 106 -11.87 0.31 17.62
CA SER A 106 -11.48 1.55 16.94
C SER A 106 -9.99 1.89 17.08
N GLY A 107 -9.17 1.00 17.64
CA GLY A 107 -7.74 1.23 17.88
C GLY A 107 -6.88 0.07 17.42
N PHE A 108 -5.70 -0.06 18.07
CA PHE A 108 -4.72 -1.08 17.69
C PHE A 108 -4.18 -1.81 18.91
N HIS A 109 -3.80 -3.07 18.70
CA HIS A 109 -3.20 -3.93 19.72
C HIS A 109 -2.00 -4.68 19.15
N CYS A 110 -0.87 -4.63 19.84
CA CYS A 110 0.31 -5.41 19.51
C CYS A 110 0.22 -6.79 20.17
N PRO A 111 0.12 -7.88 19.39
CA PRO A 111 -0.09 -9.22 19.97
C PRO A 111 1.15 -9.77 20.68
N ASN A 112 2.35 -9.19 20.46
CA ASN A 112 3.59 -9.72 21.00
C ASN A 112 3.74 -9.38 22.50
N HIS A 113 3.58 -8.08 22.87
CA HIS A 113 3.79 -7.65 24.25
C HIS A 113 2.63 -6.82 24.82
N GLY A 114 1.49 -6.76 24.14
CA GLY A 114 0.26 -6.16 24.66
C GLY A 114 0.22 -4.63 24.63
N ALA A 115 1.06 -3.94 23.84
CA ALA A 115 0.94 -2.50 23.66
C ALA A 115 -0.38 -2.15 22.96
N ASN A 116 -1.10 -1.15 23.47
CA ASN A 116 -2.36 -0.69 22.93
C ASN A 116 -2.25 0.74 22.43
N PHE A 117 -2.97 1.06 21.35
CA PHE A 117 -2.98 2.38 20.73
C PHE A 117 -4.41 2.79 20.38
N SER A 118 -4.69 4.08 20.51
CA SER A 118 -5.96 4.66 20.07
C SER A 118 -6.09 4.66 18.55
N SER A 119 -7.27 5.04 18.04
CA SER A 119 -7.49 5.31 16.61
C SER A 119 -6.60 6.43 16.05
N THR A 120 -6.04 7.26 16.91
CA THR A 120 -5.11 8.33 16.51
C THR A 120 -3.63 7.90 16.57
N GLY A 121 -3.37 6.60 16.77
CA GLY A 121 -2.02 6.04 16.86
C GLY A 121 -1.30 6.34 18.17
N THR A 122 -1.97 6.97 19.15
CA THR A 122 -1.38 7.30 20.45
C THR A 122 -1.34 6.05 21.34
N TRP A 123 -0.20 5.78 21.97
CA TRP A 123 -0.07 4.71 22.95
C TRP A 123 -1.01 4.97 24.16
N THR A 124 -1.74 3.94 24.58
CA THR A 124 -2.76 4.04 25.64
C THR A 124 -2.53 3.07 26.80
N GLY A 125 -1.55 2.18 26.69
CA GLY A 125 -1.24 1.24 27.78
C GLY A 125 -0.65 -0.07 27.30
N GLY A 126 -0.43 -0.98 28.21
CA GLY A 126 0.30 -2.23 27.97
C GLY A 126 1.81 -2.00 27.92
N GLN A 127 2.55 -2.77 27.12
CA GLN A 127 4.00 -2.60 26.95
C GLN A 127 4.33 -1.16 26.56
N ASN A 128 5.22 -0.54 27.33
CA ASN A 128 5.68 0.83 27.08
C ASN A 128 6.41 0.95 25.74
N THR A 129 6.00 1.95 24.94
CA THR A 129 6.57 2.22 23.63
C THR A 129 6.18 3.63 23.16
N SER A 130 6.75 4.09 22.04
CA SER A 130 6.31 5.31 21.38
C SER A 130 4.96 5.12 20.69
N ASN A 131 4.33 6.23 20.27
CA ASN A 131 3.16 6.22 19.40
C ASN A 131 3.45 5.53 18.06
N LEU A 132 2.39 5.09 17.38
CA LEU A 132 2.51 4.58 16.00
C LEU A 132 3.06 5.67 15.08
N THR A 133 3.84 5.23 14.09
CA THR A 133 4.34 6.13 13.05
C THR A 133 3.19 6.53 12.13
N GLU A 134 2.88 7.80 12.11
CA GLU A 134 1.91 8.37 11.16
C GLU A 134 2.57 8.55 9.80
N LEU A 135 1.83 8.19 8.75
CA LEU A 135 2.23 8.32 7.35
C LEU A 135 1.50 9.51 6.72
N THR A 136 2.13 10.12 5.71
CA THR A 136 1.52 11.21 4.96
C THR A 136 0.41 10.67 4.07
N VAL A 137 -0.77 11.33 4.10
CA VAL A 137 -1.92 10.99 3.25
C VAL A 137 -2.30 12.19 2.40
N VAL A 138 -2.45 11.97 1.10
CA VAL A 138 -3.06 12.92 0.17
C VAL A 138 -4.35 12.30 -0.35
N HIS A 139 -5.47 13.00 -0.14
CA HIS A 139 -6.79 12.59 -0.62
C HIS A 139 -7.12 13.33 -1.90
N ASP A 140 -7.36 12.58 -2.99
CA ASP A 140 -7.94 13.11 -4.22
C ASP A 140 -9.44 12.74 -4.24
N ALA A 141 -10.28 13.71 -3.90
CA ALA A 141 -11.73 13.54 -3.85
C ALA A 141 -12.34 13.31 -5.25
N THR A 142 -11.69 13.80 -6.31
CA THR A 142 -12.17 13.64 -7.70
C THR A 142 -11.90 12.22 -8.19
N ALA A 143 -10.71 11.70 -7.92
CA ALA A 143 -10.33 10.34 -8.27
C ALA A 143 -10.84 9.30 -7.26
N GLY A 144 -11.28 9.71 -6.07
CA GLY A 144 -11.67 8.80 -4.99
C GLY A 144 -10.49 7.98 -4.46
N THR A 145 -9.30 8.58 -4.38
CA THR A 145 -8.07 7.89 -3.99
C THR A 145 -7.39 8.51 -2.79
N LEU A 146 -6.67 7.67 -2.03
CA LEU A 146 -5.68 8.10 -1.05
C LEU A 146 -4.29 7.71 -1.56
N VAL A 147 -3.37 8.65 -1.60
CA VAL A 147 -1.93 8.38 -1.79
C VAL A 147 -1.26 8.45 -0.42
N ILE A 148 -0.69 7.33 0.02
CA ILE A 148 -0.07 7.19 1.34
C ILE A 148 1.43 7.00 1.15
N THR A 149 2.22 7.90 1.75
CA THR A 149 3.68 7.87 1.63
C THR A 149 4.35 8.04 2.98
N GLY A 150 5.56 7.55 3.11
CA GLY A 150 6.38 7.71 4.31
C GLY A 150 7.37 6.56 4.51
N ASN A 151 7.84 6.39 5.74
CA ASN A 151 8.69 5.26 6.11
C ASN A 151 8.06 4.53 7.29
N ALA A 152 7.82 3.23 7.11
CA ALA A 152 7.51 2.37 8.23
C ALA A 152 8.76 2.21 9.11
N PRO A 153 8.64 2.23 10.44
CA PRO A 153 9.78 2.02 11.30
C PRO A 153 10.36 0.61 11.09
N SER A 154 11.66 0.50 11.01
CA SER A 154 12.31 -0.78 11.23
C SER A 154 12.08 -1.12 12.70
N GLY A 155 11.65 -2.33 13.01
CA GLY A 155 11.48 -2.78 14.39
C GLY A 155 12.75 -2.46 15.16
N GLY A 156 12.69 -1.48 16.03
CA GLY A 156 13.78 -1.18 16.93
C GLY A 156 13.91 -2.37 17.86
N GLY A 157 15.07 -3.03 17.85
CA GLY A 157 15.46 -3.84 18.98
C GLY A 157 15.46 -2.92 20.20
N GLY A 158 14.45 -3.04 21.05
CA GLY A 158 14.41 -2.33 22.32
C GLY A 158 15.69 -2.63 23.05
N GLY A 159 16.57 -1.63 23.15
CA GLY A 159 17.64 -1.65 24.11
C GLY A 159 16.97 -1.79 25.48
N GLY A 160 17.06 -2.97 26.07
CA GLY A 160 16.75 -3.17 27.46
C GLY A 160 17.67 -2.27 28.25
N GLY A 161 17.12 -1.23 28.84
CA GLY A 161 17.68 -0.64 30.05
C GLY A 161 17.10 -1.45 31.19
N ASP A 162 17.89 -2.42 31.61
CA ASP A 162 17.75 -2.99 32.95
C ASP A 162 18.19 -1.91 33.94
N ASP A 163 17.26 -1.43 34.77
CA ASP A 163 17.51 -0.92 36.12
C ASP A 163 16.27 -1.23 36.99
#